data_21cb0de3eab2b9292dc095aa100b294d
#
_entry.id   21cb0de3eab2b9292dc095aa100b294d
#
_cell.length_a   1.000
_cell.length_b   1.000
_cell.length_c   1.000
_cell.angle_alpha   90.00
_cell.angle_beta   90.00
_cell.angle_gamma   90.00
#
_symmetry.space_group_name_H-M   'P 1'
#
loop_
_entity.id
_entity.type
_entity.pdbx_description
1 polymer ?
#
loop_
_entity_poly.entity_id
_entity_poly.type
_entity_poly.pdbx_seq_one_letter_code
_entity_poly.pdbx_strand_id
1 'polypeptide(L)'
;MKLVGLEGLKTTMSEIVSKADAYRKGGAQVPHVVMNLTHDNGQSIVADYITSVLYENSLRKFCGLDILLEYRVDGSLRQMKQIFEDIASNAVYTNEYEGVVAVAISALSEFINEFQVDYFVEHIGYVAQNATVIIYYDVSLGKRMQIIKERVVNAIGNCIDVHVTPYSQKEYSEIVVQNILDRGIEVDTGDDLENILCRVVDTYHVTSAKQAVAVAEDLVFYADYSSFTPRIDSKMVSEHFDNGKVCI
;
A
#
# COMPACT_ATOMS: atom_id res chain seq x y z
N MET A 1 -12.19 -3.72 4.40
CA MET A 1 -11.74 -2.57 3.57
C MET A 1 -11.76 -2.99 2.09
N LYS A 2 -12.37 -2.21 1.20
CA LYS A 2 -12.44 -2.51 -0.23
C LYS A 2 -11.27 -1.79 -0.93
N LEU A 3 -10.40 -2.56 -1.60
CA LEU A 3 -9.32 -1.99 -2.40
C LEU A 3 -9.89 -1.46 -3.73
N VAL A 4 -9.75 -0.16 -3.98
CA VAL A 4 -10.18 0.48 -5.23
C VAL A 4 -9.09 0.29 -6.29
N GLY A 5 -9.49 0.01 -7.53
CA GLY A 5 -8.57 -0.22 -8.64
C GLY A 5 -7.62 -1.41 -8.42
N LEU A 6 -6.39 -1.31 -8.92
CA LEU A 6 -5.31 -2.29 -8.74
C LEU A 6 -5.68 -3.72 -9.20
N GLU A 7 -6.41 -3.84 -10.31
CA GLU A 7 -6.90 -5.12 -10.82
C GLU A 7 -5.78 -6.13 -11.10
N GLY A 8 -4.60 -5.66 -11.53
CA GLY A 8 -3.42 -6.52 -11.70
C GLY A 8 -2.99 -7.18 -10.39
N LEU A 9 -3.00 -6.43 -9.26
CA LEU A 9 -2.70 -6.97 -7.94
C LEU A 9 -3.76 -7.98 -7.50
N LYS A 10 -5.05 -7.65 -7.64
CA LYS A 10 -6.16 -8.55 -7.27
C LYS A 10 -6.07 -9.87 -8.04
N THR A 11 -5.78 -9.81 -9.34
CA THR A 11 -5.59 -10.99 -10.19
C THR A 11 -4.40 -11.82 -9.70
N THR A 12 -3.26 -11.19 -9.45
CA THR A 12 -2.05 -11.85 -8.93
C THR A 12 -2.32 -12.54 -7.60
N MET A 13 -3.00 -11.85 -6.67
CA MET A 13 -3.33 -12.44 -5.37
C MET A 13 -4.31 -13.63 -5.51
N SER A 14 -5.28 -13.55 -6.42
CA SER A 14 -6.17 -14.68 -6.74
C SER A 14 -5.41 -15.87 -7.30
N GLU A 15 -4.42 -15.65 -8.16
CA GLU A 15 -3.55 -16.71 -8.69
C GLU A 15 -2.70 -17.36 -7.59
N ILE A 16 -2.15 -16.57 -6.65
CA ILE A 16 -1.42 -17.08 -5.50
C ILE A 16 -2.33 -17.95 -4.65
N VAL A 17 -3.52 -17.46 -4.32
CA VAL A 17 -4.52 -18.21 -3.54
C VAL A 17 -4.94 -19.50 -4.24
N SER A 18 -5.12 -19.49 -5.56
CA SER A 18 -5.48 -20.71 -6.33
C SER A 18 -4.44 -21.83 -6.21
N LYS A 19 -3.18 -21.49 -5.89
CA LYS A 19 -2.06 -22.42 -5.68
C LYS A 19 -1.76 -22.69 -4.21
N ALA A 20 -2.62 -22.25 -3.28
CA ALA A 20 -2.39 -22.34 -1.83
C ALA A 20 -2.04 -23.75 -1.36
N ASP A 21 -2.65 -24.79 -1.92
CA ASP A 21 -2.35 -26.18 -1.56
C ASP A 21 -0.93 -26.61 -1.96
N ALA A 22 -0.40 -26.11 -3.07
CA ALA A 22 0.97 -26.38 -3.49
C ALA A 22 1.97 -25.71 -2.52
N TYR A 23 1.69 -24.50 -2.05
CA TYR A 23 2.51 -23.81 -1.08
C TYR A 23 2.46 -24.51 0.30
N ARG A 24 1.27 -24.90 0.77
CA ARG A 24 1.10 -25.54 2.10
C ARG A 24 1.63 -26.97 2.17
N LYS A 25 1.47 -27.76 1.12
CA LYS A 25 1.76 -29.20 1.12
C LYS A 25 2.98 -29.57 0.28
N GLY A 26 3.27 -28.77 -0.72
CA GLY A 26 4.31 -29.05 -1.71
C GLY A 26 5.69 -28.48 -1.38
N GLY A 27 5.82 -27.72 -0.29
CA GLY A 27 7.08 -27.05 0.08
C GLY A 27 7.49 -25.92 -0.89
N ALA A 28 6.59 -25.50 -1.79
CA ALA A 28 6.83 -24.36 -2.64
C ALA A 28 6.77 -23.05 -1.79
N GLN A 29 7.69 -22.14 -2.05
CA GLN A 29 7.71 -20.85 -1.36
C GLN A 29 6.62 -19.93 -1.93
N VAL A 30 5.84 -19.28 -1.05
CA VAL A 30 4.92 -18.21 -1.45
C VAL A 30 5.75 -17.07 -2.06
N PRO A 31 5.43 -16.62 -3.26
CA PRO A 31 6.24 -15.62 -3.95
C PRO A 31 6.20 -14.27 -3.22
N HIS A 32 7.30 -13.52 -3.34
CA HIS A 32 7.37 -12.13 -2.94
C HIS A 32 6.70 -11.24 -4.01
N VAL A 33 6.28 -10.05 -3.63
CA VAL A 33 5.59 -9.11 -4.53
C VAL A 33 6.46 -7.89 -4.77
N VAL A 34 6.70 -7.56 -6.02
CA VAL A 34 7.41 -6.34 -6.44
C VAL A 34 6.45 -5.49 -7.22
N MET A 35 6.28 -4.22 -6.85
CA MET A 35 5.30 -3.38 -7.53
C MET A 35 5.71 -1.92 -7.64
N ASN A 36 5.35 -1.29 -8.77
CA ASN A 36 5.58 0.12 -9.04
C ASN A 36 4.50 1.00 -8.37
N LEU A 37 4.52 1.09 -7.05
CA LEU A 37 3.58 1.89 -6.29
C LEU A 37 4.31 2.97 -5.49
N THR A 38 3.98 4.23 -5.75
CA THR A 38 4.57 5.37 -5.05
C THR A 38 3.96 5.55 -3.66
N HIS A 39 4.68 6.25 -2.78
CA HIS A 39 4.29 6.42 -1.37
C HIS A 39 2.87 6.97 -1.19
N ASP A 40 2.49 7.98 -1.98
CA ASP A 40 1.19 8.67 -1.86
C ASP A 40 0.02 7.90 -2.49
N ASN A 41 0.26 6.68 -3.00
CA ASN A 41 -0.74 5.85 -3.68
C ASN A 41 -1.19 4.62 -2.88
N GLY A 42 -1.14 4.69 -1.56
CA GLY A 42 -1.78 3.70 -0.69
C GLY A 42 -0.94 2.46 -0.41
N GLN A 43 0.40 2.58 -0.33
CA GLN A 43 1.29 1.45 -0.02
C GLN A 43 0.86 0.66 1.22
N SER A 44 0.48 1.34 2.32
CA SER A 44 0.03 0.68 3.55
C SER A 44 -1.25 -0.12 3.34
N ILE A 45 -2.21 0.46 2.62
CA ILE A 45 -3.50 -0.20 2.31
C ILE A 45 -3.27 -1.45 1.47
N VAL A 46 -2.37 -1.37 0.51
CA VAL A 46 -1.98 -2.52 -0.34
C VAL A 46 -1.27 -3.58 0.48
N ALA A 47 -0.37 -3.19 1.38
CA ALA A 47 0.31 -4.12 2.26
C ALA A 47 -0.67 -4.84 3.19
N ASP A 48 -1.63 -4.13 3.78
CA ASP A 48 -2.70 -4.71 4.62
C ASP A 48 -3.58 -5.67 3.82
N TYR A 49 -3.93 -5.32 2.58
CA TYR A 49 -4.70 -6.19 1.70
C TYR A 49 -3.95 -7.51 1.41
N ILE A 50 -2.69 -7.43 1.00
CA ILE A 50 -1.85 -8.62 0.73
C ILE A 50 -1.73 -9.47 1.99
N THR A 51 -1.46 -8.84 3.14
CA THR A 51 -1.33 -9.53 4.43
C THR A 51 -2.61 -10.27 4.80
N SER A 52 -3.76 -9.60 4.68
CA SER A 52 -5.07 -10.21 4.95
C SER A 52 -5.33 -11.40 4.04
N VAL A 53 -5.11 -11.26 2.73
CA VAL A 53 -5.32 -12.36 1.76
C VAL A 53 -4.42 -13.55 2.08
N LEU A 54 -3.15 -13.34 2.41
CA LEU A 54 -2.23 -14.43 2.73
C LEU A 54 -2.59 -15.11 4.04
N TYR A 55 -2.99 -14.37 5.06
CA TYR A 55 -3.41 -14.89 6.35
C TYR A 55 -4.74 -15.70 6.26
N GLU A 56 -5.77 -15.12 5.65
CA GLU A 56 -7.08 -15.74 5.49
C GLU A 56 -7.01 -17.06 4.71
N ASN A 57 -6.05 -17.18 3.80
CA ASN A 57 -5.81 -18.40 3.04
C ASN A 57 -4.73 -19.32 3.66
N SER A 58 -4.33 -19.08 4.90
CA SER A 58 -3.33 -19.86 5.64
C SER A 58 -1.98 -20.02 4.90
N LEU A 59 -1.60 -19.01 4.13
CA LEU A 59 -0.30 -18.91 3.45
C LEU A 59 0.75 -18.21 4.32
N ARG A 60 0.29 -17.49 5.34
CA ARG A 60 1.10 -16.95 6.43
C ARG A 60 0.36 -17.21 7.75
N LYS A 61 1.11 -17.53 8.80
CA LYS A 61 0.54 -17.86 10.13
C LYS A 61 0.29 -16.61 10.96
N PHE A 62 0.97 -15.51 10.64
CA PHE A 62 0.90 -14.27 11.39
C PHE A 62 0.25 -13.18 10.53
N CYS A 63 -0.79 -12.52 11.05
CA CYS A 63 -1.45 -11.40 10.38
C CYS A 63 -0.75 -10.05 10.65
N GLY A 64 0.48 -10.07 11.21
CA GLY A 64 1.28 -8.87 11.43
C GLY A 64 1.94 -8.40 10.15
N LEU A 65 1.86 -7.13 9.92
CA LEU A 65 2.59 -6.42 8.87
C LEU A 65 3.70 -5.62 9.55
N ASP A 66 4.96 -6.00 9.29
CA ASP A 66 6.10 -5.15 9.64
C ASP A 66 6.45 -4.29 8.43
N ILE A 67 6.09 -3.01 8.50
CA ILE A 67 6.46 -2.03 7.51
C ILE A 67 7.91 -1.63 7.77
N LEU A 68 8.83 -2.29 7.07
CA LEU A 68 10.17 -1.79 6.94
C LEU A 68 10.13 -0.57 6.02
N LEU A 69 10.27 0.63 6.64
CA LEU A 69 10.61 1.85 5.92
C LEU A 69 9.46 2.65 5.30
N GLU A 70 8.34 2.85 6.00
CA GLU A 70 7.61 4.13 5.91
C GLU A 70 8.35 5.23 6.70
N TYR A 71 9.16 4.85 7.68
CA TYR A 71 9.96 5.80 8.43
C TYR A 71 11.17 6.21 7.59
N ARG A 72 11.43 7.52 7.53
CA ARG A 72 12.73 8.04 7.12
C ARG A 72 13.78 7.36 7.98
N VAL A 73 14.36 6.31 7.43
CA VAL A 73 15.53 5.69 8.04
C VAL A 73 16.59 6.75 7.95
N ASP A 74 17.13 7.20 9.08
CA ASP A 74 18.23 8.17 9.08
C ASP A 74 19.52 7.59 8.46
N GLY A 75 19.40 6.43 7.81
CA GLY A 75 20.49 5.67 7.20
C GLY A 75 21.48 5.14 8.23
N SER A 76 21.23 5.34 9.53
CA SER A 76 22.14 4.86 10.54
C SER A 76 22.11 3.32 10.61
N LEU A 77 23.29 2.73 10.67
CA LEU A 77 23.44 1.27 10.84
C LEU A 77 22.76 0.78 12.14
N ARG A 78 22.69 1.66 13.15
CA ARG A 78 22.04 1.38 14.42
C ARG A 78 20.53 1.18 14.24
N GLN A 79 19.88 2.05 13.48
CA GLN A 79 18.46 1.96 13.23
C GLN A 79 18.10 0.73 12.38
N MET A 80 18.91 0.44 11.35
CA MET A 80 18.72 -0.78 10.56
C MET A 80 18.87 -2.05 11.41
N LYS A 81 19.89 -2.10 12.27
CA LYS A 81 20.04 -3.22 13.21
C LYS A 81 18.83 -3.36 14.11
N GLN A 82 18.33 -2.28 14.68
CA GLN A 82 17.16 -2.32 15.54
C GLN A 82 15.92 -2.86 14.80
N ILE A 83 15.67 -2.42 13.58
CA ILE A 83 14.56 -2.92 12.77
C ILE A 83 14.66 -4.44 12.55
N PHE A 84 15.85 -4.93 12.16
CA PHE A 84 16.03 -6.37 11.95
C PHE A 84 16.02 -7.17 13.27
N GLU A 85 16.48 -6.59 14.38
CA GLU A 85 16.38 -7.19 15.71
C GLU A 85 14.91 -7.27 16.16
N ASP A 86 14.11 -6.26 15.89
CA ASP A 86 12.66 -6.26 16.19
C ASP A 86 11.93 -7.34 15.38
N ILE A 87 12.23 -7.48 14.09
CA ILE A 87 11.69 -8.56 13.26
C ILE A 87 12.14 -9.92 13.79
N ALA A 88 13.43 -10.07 14.12
CA ALA A 88 13.97 -11.31 14.66
C ALA A 88 13.40 -11.63 16.05
N SER A 89 13.13 -10.64 16.89
CA SER A 89 12.50 -10.85 18.20
C SER A 89 11.06 -11.32 18.07
N ASN A 90 10.31 -10.81 17.10
CA ASN A 90 8.99 -11.35 16.76
C ASN A 90 9.07 -12.80 16.27
N ALA A 91 10.13 -13.17 15.54
CA ALA A 91 10.40 -14.53 15.12
C ALA A 91 10.71 -15.48 16.29
N VAL A 92 11.38 -14.99 17.33
CA VAL A 92 11.73 -15.80 18.53
C VAL A 92 10.49 -16.23 19.32
N TYR A 93 9.45 -15.42 19.38
CA TYR A 93 8.19 -15.80 20.05
C TYR A 93 7.38 -16.85 19.28
N THR A 94 7.61 -17.01 17.98
CA THR A 94 6.86 -17.95 17.11
C THR A 94 7.73 -19.08 16.55
N ASN A 95 9.00 -19.14 16.87
CA ASN A 95 10.06 -19.98 16.29
C ASN A 95 10.36 -19.73 14.79
N GLU A 96 9.53 -18.97 14.08
CA GLU A 96 9.73 -18.56 12.69
C GLU A 96 8.85 -17.37 12.38
N TYR A 97 9.43 -16.25 11.90
CA TYR A 97 8.64 -15.11 11.44
C TYR A 97 7.96 -15.46 10.11
N GLU A 98 6.69 -15.78 10.17
CA GLU A 98 5.88 -16.14 9.00
C GLU A 98 4.89 -15.03 8.63
N GLY A 99 5.31 -13.77 8.74
CA GLY A 99 4.50 -12.57 8.44
C GLY A 99 4.76 -11.99 7.05
N VAL A 100 4.42 -10.72 6.91
CA VAL A 100 4.63 -9.91 5.70
C VAL A 100 5.50 -8.71 6.05
N VAL A 101 6.49 -8.42 5.22
CA VAL A 101 7.41 -7.28 5.37
C VAL A 101 7.32 -6.42 4.12
N ALA A 102 6.98 -5.14 4.28
CA ALA A 102 6.92 -4.19 3.17
C ALA A 102 8.13 -3.24 3.17
N VAL A 103 8.72 -3.04 2.01
CA VAL A 103 9.90 -2.20 1.80
C VAL A 103 9.66 -1.21 0.67
N ALA A 104 9.79 0.08 0.95
CA ALA A 104 9.82 1.11 -0.09
C ALA A 104 11.27 1.40 -0.51
N ILE A 105 11.61 1.13 -1.77
CA ILE A 105 12.98 1.35 -2.27
C ILE A 105 13.41 2.82 -2.15
N SER A 106 12.48 3.77 -2.31
CA SER A 106 12.76 5.19 -2.12
C SER A 106 13.32 5.53 -0.73
N ALA A 107 12.92 4.81 0.30
CA ALA A 107 13.42 5.00 1.66
C ALA A 107 14.90 4.60 1.82
N LEU A 108 15.41 3.75 0.94
CA LEU A 108 16.83 3.37 0.91
C LEU A 108 17.73 4.46 0.29
N SER A 109 17.14 5.56 -0.21
CA SER A 109 17.89 6.72 -0.74
C SER A 109 18.80 7.37 0.31
N GLU A 110 18.44 7.26 1.58
CA GLU A 110 19.22 7.78 2.72
C GLU A 110 20.48 6.95 3.02
N PHE A 111 20.65 5.79 2.40
CA PHE A 111 21.87 4.99 2.56
C PHE A 111 23.05 5.68 1.90
N ILE A 112 24.01 6.09 2.74
CA ILE A 112 25.13 6.93 2.32
C ILE A 112 26.23 6.10 1.61
N ASN A 113 26.41 4.84 2.01
CA ASN A 113 27.50 4.01 1.53
C ASN A 113 27.07 2.57 1.20
N GLU A 114 27.91 1.87 0.43
CA GLU A 114 27.66 0.50 0.00
C GLU A 114 27.56 -0.50 1.15
N PHE A 115 28.25 -0.27 2.26
CA PHE A 115 28.17 -1.17 3.41
C PHE A 115 26.77 -1.22 4.03
N GLN A 116 26.06 -0.09 4.04
CA GLN A 116 24.68 -0.02 4.51
C GLN A 116 23.75 -0.78 3.55
N VAL A 117 23.98 -0.64 2.25
CA VAL A 117 23.22 -1.38 1.22
C VAL A 117 23.49 -2.89 1.35
N ASP A 118 24.75 -3.30 1.48
CA ASP A 118 25.14 -4.70 1.65
C ASP A 118 24.48 -5.32 2.88
N TYR A 119 24.55 -4.62 4.02
CA TYR A 119 23.93 -5.05 5.26
C TYR A 119 22.41 -5.23 5.09
N PHE A 120 21.74 -4.27 4.48
CA PHE A 120 20.29 -4.35 4.24
C PHE A 120 19.94 -5.53 3.32
N VAL A 121 20.64 -5.66 2.18
CA VAL A 121 20.40 -6.71 1.19
C VAL A 121 20.59 -8.10 1.80
N GLU A 122 21.63 -8.29 2.60
CA GLU A 122 21.88 -9.56 3.30
C GLU A 122 20.72 -9.90 4.26
N HIS A 123 20.34 -8.96 5.11
CA HIS A 123 19.34 -9.21 6.15
C HIS A 123 17.92 -9.38 5.60
N ILE A 124 17.53 -8.61 4.57
CA ILE A 124 16.23 -8.82 3.94
C ILE A 124 16.16 -10.17 3.23
N GLY A 125 17.28 -10.66 2.70
CA GLY A 125 17.38 -12.01 2.14
C GLY A 125 17.14 -13.11 3.20
N TYR A 126 17.61 -12.92 4.42
CA TYR A 126 17.29 -13.85 5.53
C TYR A 126 15.81 -13.79 5.93
N VAL A 127 15.25 -12.58 6.03
CA VAL A 127 13.82 -12.41 6.34
C VAL A 127 12.95 -13.08 5.28
N ALA A 128 13.32 -12.97 4.02
CA ALA A 128 12.59 -13.52 2.88
C ALA A 128 12.51 -15.07 2.88
N GLN A 129 13.35 -15.77 3.65
CA GLN A 129 13.27 -17.24 3.74
C GLN A 129 11.96 -17.70 4.38
N ASN A 130 11.40 -16.92 5.31
CA ASN A 130 10.21 -17.28 6.07
C ASN A 130 9.05 -16.30 5.88
N ALA A 131 9.32 -15.02 5.60
CA ALA A 131 8.32 -13.98 5.38
C ALA A 131 7.99 -13.78 3.89
N THR A 132 6.83 -13.21 3.60
CA THR A 132 6.57 -12.60 2.28
C THR A 132 7.08 -11.16 2.29
N VAL A 133 7.92 -10.81 1.33
CA VAL A 133 8.42 -9.44 1.18
C VAL A 133 7.65 -8.73 0.07
N ILE A 134 7.20 -7.51 0.35
CA ILE A 134 6.58 -6.61 -0.62
C ILE A 134 7.58 -5.49 -0.90
N ILE A 135 7.95 -5.30 -2.16
CA ILE A 135 8.85 -4.24 -2.60
C ILE A 135 8.05 -3.19 -3.35
N TYR A 136 8.06 -1.97 -2.84
CA TYR A 136 7.53 -0.81 -3.56
C TYR A 136 8.64 -0.01 -4.23
N TYR A 137 8.43 0.36 -5.48
CA TYR A 137 9.38 1.23 -6.19
C TYR A 137 8.65 2.26 -7.05
N ASP A 138 9.33 3.36 -7.33
CA ASP A 138 8.89 4.37 -8.30
C ASP A 138 9.57 4.10 -9.64
N VAL A 139 8.83 4.21 -10.75
CA VAL A 139 9.37 4.04 -12.11
C VAL A 139 10.40 5.12 -12.46
N SER A 140 10.36 6.28 -11.79
CA SER A 140 11.29 7.38 -11.96
C SER A 140 12.61 7.23 -11.19
N LEU A 141 12.85 6.07 -10.56
CA LEU A 141 14.06 5.82 -9.78
C LEU A 141 15.34 6.11 -10.58
N GLY A 142 16.22 6.91 -9.99
CA GLY A 142 17.56 7.13 -10.52
C GLY A 142 18.38 5.83 -10.58
N LYS A 143 19.43 5.83 -11.41
CA LYS A 143 20.28 4.66 -11.68
C LYS A 143 20.72 3.90 -10.41
N ARG A 144 21.14 4.63 -9.38
CA ARG A 144 21.58 4.04 -8.11
C ARG A 144 20.47 3.22 -7.45
N MET A 145 19.27 3.79 -7.37
CA MET A 145 18.12 3.13 -6.73
C MET A 145 17.63 1.93 -7.53
N GLN A 146 17.74 1.97 -8.85
CA GLN A 146 17.47 0.80 -9.69
C GLN A 146 18.43 -0.35 -9.38
N ILE A 147 19.73 -0.07 -9.23
CA ILE A 147 20.73 -1.08 -8.85
C ILE A 147 20.40 -1.65 -7.46
N ILE A 148 20.05 -0.80 -6.49
CA ILE A 148 19.66 -1.26 -5.14
C ILE A 148 18.41 -2.14 -5.23
N LYS A 149 17.38 -1.74 -5.98
CA LYS A 149 16.18 -2.56 -6.20
C LYS A 149 16.53 -3.94 -6.76
N GLU A 150 17.35 -4.00 -7.80
CA GLU A 150 17.79 -5.26 -8.42
C GLU A 150 18.52 -6.15 -7.42
N ARG A 151 19.39 -5.58 -6.60
CA ARG A 151 20.10 -6.33 -5.56
C ARG A 151 19.16 -6.90 -4.50
N VAL A 152 18.19 -6.11 -4.03
CA VAL A 152 17.16 -6.55 -3.08
C VAL A 152 16.31 -7.66 -3.70
N VAL A 153 15.80 -7.48 -4.92
CA VAL A 153 15.00 -8.47 -5.63
C VAL A 153 15.77 -9.79 -5.81
N ASN A 154 17.06 -9.70 -6.19
CA ASN A 154 17.90 -10.89 -6.33
C ASN A 154 18.13 -11.61 -4.99
N ALA A 155 18.26 -10.87 -3.89
CA ALA A 155 18.49 -11.45 -2.56
C ALA A 155 17.25 -12.17 -2.01
N ILE A 156 16.05 -11.64 -2.25
CA ILE A 156 14.82 -12.27 -1.79
C ILE A 156 14.35 -13.43 -2.69
N GLY A 157 14.75 -13.44 -3.98
CA GLY A 157 14.47 -14.56 -4.90
C GLY A 157 13.03 -14.54 -5.43
N ASN A 158 12.37 -15.64 -5.49
CA ASN A 158 11.05 -15.91 -6.08
C ASN A 158 10.03 -14.75 -6.02
N CYS A 159 10.11 -13.79 -6.96
CA CYS A 159 9.28 -12.58 -7.02
C CYS A 159 8.25 -12.63 -8.15
N ILE A 160 7.10 -12.03 -7.90
CA ILE A 160 6.13 -11.66 -8.94
C ILE A 160 6.15 -10.13 -9.08
N ASP A 161 6.37 -9.66 -10.30
CA ASP A 161 6.30 -8.23 -10.61
C ASP A 161 4.85 -7.87 -10.96
N VAL A 162 4.28 -6.95 -10.19
CA VAL A 162 2.92 -6.44 -10.36
C VAL A 162 3.01 -5.03 -10.91
N HIS A 163 2.68 -4.89 -12.18
CA HIS A 163 2.63 -3.57 -12.79
C HIS A 163 1.33 -2.85 -12.41
N VAL A 164 1.46 -1.75 -11.69
CA VAL A 164 0.35 -0.87 -11.30
C VAL A 164 0.25 0.26 -12.32
N THR A 165 -0.92 0.38 -12.95
CA THR A 165 -1.26 1.55 -13.75
C THR A 165 -1.65 2.70 -12.83
N PRO A 166 -1.32 3.96 -13.17
CA PRO A 166 -1.81 5.12 -12.43
C PRO A 166 -3.34 5.09 -12.32
N TYR A 167 -3.85 5.52 -11.17
CA TYR A 167 -5.29 5.63 -11.00
C TYR A 167 -5.92 6.58 -12.02
N SER A 168 -7.06 6.20 -12.55
CA SER A 168 -7.91 7.06 -13.35
C SER A 168 -8.69 8.06 -12.47
N GLN A 169 -9.23 9.11 -13.06
CA GLN A 169 -10.11 10.06 -12.36
C GLN A 169 -11.30 9.36 -11.69
N LYS A 170 -11.86 8.35 -12.35
CA LYS A 170 -12.93 7.54 -11.79
C LYS A 170 -12.47 6.77 -10.54
N GLU A 171 -11.32 6.15 -10.56
CA GLU A 171 -10.78 5.44 -9.40
C GLU A 171 -10.44 6.40 -8.25
N TYR A 172 -9.96 7.61 -8.53
CA TYR A 172 -9.81 8.64 -7.49
C TYR A 172 -11.16 9.04 -6.89
N SER A 173 -12.21 9.21 -7.70
CA SER A 173 -13.54 9.49 -7.17
C SER A 173 -14.11 8.33 -6.34
N GLU A 174 -13.85 7.08 -6.73
CA GLU A 174 -14.20 5.90 -5.94
C GLU A 174 -13.44 5.84 -4.60
N ILE A 175 -12.16 6.26 -4.57
CA ILE A 175 -11.39 6.39 -3.33
C ILE A 175 -12.02 7.43 -2.40
N VAL A 176 -12.46 8.57 -2.94
CA VAL A 176 -13.18 9.61 -2.16
C VAL A 176 -14.43 9.01 -1.54
N VAL A 177 -15.30 8.38 -2.34
CA VAL A 177 -16.54 7.76 -1.86
C VAL A 177 -16.28 6.70 -0.80
N GLN A 178 -15.32 5.79 -1.04
CA GLN A 178 -15.01 4.73 -0.09
C GLN A 178 -14.54 5.27 1.26
N ASN A 179 -13.69 6.31 1.27
CA ASN A 179 -13.24 6.94 2.51
C ASN A 179 -14.37 7.61 3.29
N ILE A 180 -15.35 8.19 2.63
CA ILE A 180 -16.54 8.76 3.26
C ILE A 180 -17.39 7.65 3.89
N LEU A 181 -17.63 6.57 3.14
CA LEU A 181 -18.39 5.41 3.61
C LEU A 181 -17.73 4.71 4.79
N ASP A 182 -16.40 4.55 4.77
CA ASP A 182 -15.64 3.91 5.86
C ASP A 182 -15.72 4.71 7.18
N ARG A 183 -16.11 6.00 7.12
CA ARG A 183 -16.38 6.86 8.28
C ARG A 183 -17.84 6.80 8.76
N GLY A 184 -18.65 5.93 8.17
CA GLY A 184 -20.06 5.75 8.54
C GLY A 184 -21.00 6.85 8.02
N ILE A 185 -20.57 7.60 7.00
CA ILE A 185 -21.37 8.65 6.35
C ILE A 185 -22.03 8.05 5.13
N GLU A 186 -23.34 8.22 4.99
CA GLU A 186 -24.07 7.80 3.79
C GLU A 186 -23.73 8.72 2.61
N VAL A 187 -23.50 8.12 1.48
CA VAL A 187 -23.21 8.82 0.23
C VAL A 187 -24.34 8.52 -0.76
N ASP A 188 -24.95 9.56 -1.30
CA ASP A 188 -25.88 9.40 -2.40
C ASP A 188 -25.12 9.02 -3.67
N THR A 189 -25.17 7.73 -4.02
CA THR A 189 -24.41 7.13 -5.12
C THR A 189 -25.08 7.29 -6.48
N GLY A 190 -25.92 8.32 -6.67
CA GLY A 190 -26.52 8.62 -7.97
C GLY A 190 -25.46 9.02 -9.01
N ASP A 191 -25.79 8.81 -10.30
CA ASP A 191 -24.90 9.12 -11.43
C ASP A 191 -24.38 10.58 -11.41
N ASP A 192 -25.18 11.50 -10.87
CA ASP A 192 -24.81 12.91 -10.75
C ASP A 192 -23.63 13.10 -9.78
N LEU A 193 -23.59 12.38 -8.66
CA LEU A 193 -22.49 12.51 -7.69
C LEU A 193 -21.17 11.98 -8.25
N GLU A 194 -21.17 10.82 -8.93
CA GLU A 194 -19.96 10.29 -9.56
C GLU A 194 -19.39 11.29 -10.58
N ASN A 195 -20.24 11.87 -11.42
CA ASN A 195 -19.84 12.88 -12.40
C ASN A 195 -19.29 14.15 -11.75
N ILE A 196 -19.89 14.60 -10.65
CA ILE A 196 -19.42 15.77 -9.90
C ILE A 196 -18.06 15.48 -9.26
N LEU A 197 -17.88 14.34 -8.62
CA LEU A 197 -16.61 13.96 -8.00
C LEU A 197 -15.50 13.79 -9.04
N CYS A 198 -15.78 13.20 -10.22
CA CYS A 198 -14.83 13.14 -11.31
C CYS A 198 -14.39 14.54 -11.76
N ARG A 199 -15.31 15.52 -11.87
CA ARG A 199 -14.97 16.92 -12.18
C ARG A 199 -14.15 17.57 -11.07
N VAL A 200 -14.46 17.30 -9.81
CA VAL A 200 -13.69 17.79 -8.67
C VAL A 200 -12.26 17.27 -8.74
N VAL A 201 -12.09 15.96 -8.90
CA VAL A 201 -10.78 15.30 -9.03
C VAL A 201 -9.95 15.90 -10.18
N ASP A 202 -10.59 16.18 -11.31
CA ASP A 202 -9.95 16.80 -12.48
C ASP A 202 -9.57 18.26 -12.22
N THR A 203 -10.50 19.04 -11.70
CA THR A 203 -10.34 20.48 -11.46
C THR A 203 -9.23 20.77 -10.45
N TYR A 204 -9.12 19.94 -9.41
CA TYR A 204 -8.09 20.07 -8.37
C TYR A 204 -6.81 19.29 -8.67
N HIS A 205 -6.72 18.72 -9.89
CA HIS A 205 -5.54 17.98 -10.35
C HIS A 205 -5.10 16.89 -9.37
N VAL A 206 -6.05 16.11 -8.86
CA VAL A 206 -5.76 14.99 -7.98
C VAL A 206 -4.93 13.94 -8.74
N THR A 207 -3.72 13.71 -8.29
CA THR A 207 -2.73 12.82 -8.93
C THR A 207 -2.24 11.70 -8.01
N SER A 208 -2.80 11.63 -6.77
CA SER A 208 -2.46 10.58 -5.83
C SER A 208 -3.66 10.17 -4.96
N ALA A 209 -3.64 8.94 -4.47
CA ALA A 209 -4.64 8.44 -3.53
C ALA A 209 -4.70 9.27 -2.24
N LYS A 210 -3.56 9.79 -1.78
CA LYS A 210 -3.49 10.68 -0.61
C LYS A 210 -4.26 11.97 -0.83
N GLN A 211 -4.17 12.57 -2.02
CA GLN A 211 -4.95 13.76 -2.35
C GLN A 211 -6.46 13.44 -2.44
N ALA A 212 -6.82 12.27 -3.00
CA ALA A 212 -8.22 11.83 -3.01
C ALA A 212 -8.79 11.65 -1.58
N VAL A 213 -7.99 11.12 -0.66
CA VAL A 213 -8.35 11.04 0.77
C VAL A 213 -8.52 12.44 1.37
N ALA A 214 -7.66 13.40 1.04
CA ALA A 214 -7.80 14.78 1.52
C ALA A 214 -9.11 15.43 1.01
N VAL A 215 -9.51 15.16 -0.24
CA VAL A 215 -10.84 15.58 -0.76
C VAL A 215 -11.97 14.95 0.06
N ALA A 216 -11.88 13.67 0.39
CA ALA A 216 -12.87 13.00 1.22
C ALA A 216 -12.96 13.61 2.63
N GLU A 217 -11.81 13.93 3.24
CA GLU A 217 -11.74 14.57 4.57
C GLU A 217 -12.39 15.94 4.58
N ASP A 218 -12.17 16.72 3.55
CA ASP A 218 -12.79 18.03 3.39
C ASP A 218 -14.33 17.89 3.24
N LEU A 219 -14.81 16.97 2.40
CA LEU A 219 -16.24 16.70 2.24
C LEU A 219 -16.91 16.20 3.52
N VAL A 220 -16.26 15.34 4.29
CA VAL A 220 -16.75 14.85 5.59
C VAL A 220 -17.04 16.00 6.54
N PHE A 221 -16.23 17.04 6.52
CA PHE A 221 -16.44 18.22 7.35
C PHE A 221 -17.76 18.96 7.03
N TYR A 222 -18.24 18.86 5.79
CA TYR A 222 -19.47 19.51 5.31
C TYR A 222 -20.68 18.58 5.22
N ALA A 223 -20.56 17.34 5.68
CA ALA A 223 -21.67 16.40 5.71
C ALA A 223 -22.86 16.93 6.54
N ASP A 224 -24.06 16.57 6.14
CA ASP A 224 -25.27 16.88 6.93
C ASP A 224 -25.38 15.96 8.14
N TYR A 225 -25.15 16.50 9.31
CA TYR A 225 -25.22 15.81 10.61
C TYR A 225 -26.58 16.01 11.32
N SER A 226 -27.59 16.53 10.63
CA SER A 226 -28.92 16.76 11.24
C SER A 226 -29.71 15.46 11.48
N SER A 227 -29.36 14.37 10.79
CA SER A 227 -29.95 13.05 10.94
C SER A 227 -29.08 12.13 11.79
N PHE A 228 -29.63 10.98 12.25
CA PHE A 228 -28.88 9.97 13.00
C PHE A 228 -27.69 9.41 12.21
N THR A 229 -27.86 9.26 10.88
CA THR A 229 -26.77 8.89 9.98
C THR A 229 -26.39 10.12 9.16
N PRO A 230 -25.17 10.63 9.30
CA PRO A 230 -24.68 11.73 8.47
C PRO A 230 -24.68 11.35 6.98
N ARG A 231 -24.92 12.31 6.11
CA ARG A 231 -24.94 12.05 4.65
C ARG A 231 -24.30 13.16 3.84
N ILE A 232 -23.88 12.78 2.64
CA ILE A 232 -23.37 13.67 1.59
C ILE A 232 -24.15 13.39 0.31
N ASP A 233 -24.64 14.44 -0.34
CA ASP A 233 -25.31 14.38 -1.63
C ASP A 233 -24.62 15.26 -2.70
N SER A 234 -25.03 15.11 -3.93
CA SER A 234 -24.49 15.81 -5.09
C SER A 234 -24.58 17.33 -4.98
N LYS A 235 -25.66 17.86 -4.36
CA LYS A 235 -25.86 19.29 -4.19
C LYS A 235 -24.85 19.87 -3.19
N MET A 236 -24.63 19.19 -2.06
CA MET A 236 -23.65 19.60 -1.05
C MET A 236 -22.23 19.65 -1.64
N VAL A 237 -21.85 18.63 -2.43
CA VAL A 237 -20.55 18.58 -3.10
C VAL A 237 -20.41 19.75 -4.09
N SER A 238 -21.43 20.00 -4.95
CA SER A 238 -21.39 21.11 -5.90
C SER A 238 -21.29 22.47 -5.20
N GLU A 239 -22.14 22.72 -4.20
CA GLU A 239 -22.14 23.99 -3.45
C GLU A 239 -20.80 24.25 -2.75
N HIS A 240 -20.15 23.19 -2.25
CA HIS A 240 -18.86 23.31 -1.59
C HIS A 240 -17.75 23.70 -2.57
N PHE A 241 -17.63 22.98 -3.70
CA PHE A 241 -16.56 23.19 -4.67
C PHE A 241 -16.77 24.44 -5.57
N ASP A 242 -18.00 24.77 -5.93
CA ASP A 242 -18.30 25.96 -6.73
C ASP A 242 -17.99 27.27 -5.96
N ASN A 243 -18.00 27.24 -4.64
CA ASN A 243 -17.65 28.38 -3.79
C ASN A 243 -16.15 28.56 -3.56
N GLY A 244 -15.29 27.75 -4.15
CA GLY A 244 -13.82 27.89 -4.13
C GLY A 244 -13.18 27.75 -2.75
N LYS A 245 -13.79 26.97 -1.85
CA LYS A 245 -13.36 26.86 -0.44
C LYS A 245 -12.48 25.63 -0.15
N VAL A 246 -11.88 25.05 -1.15
CA VAL A 246 -11.10 23.83 -0.96
C VAL A 246 -9.66 24.14 -0.61
N CYS A 247 -9.18 23.62 0.52
CA CYS A 247 -7.77 23.55 0.89
C CYS A 247 -7.26 22.12 0.60
N ILE A 248 -6.81 21.87 -0.63
CA ILE A 248 -6.09 20.64 -0.99
C ILE A 248 -4.59 20.89 -1.03
#